data_1cac13339569f1948cdb3ff895e364fb
#
_entry.id   1cac13339569f1948cdb3ff895e364fb
#
_cell.length_a   1.000
_cell.length_b   1.000
_cell.length_c   1.000
_cell.angle_alpha   90.00
_cell.angle_beta   90.00
_cell.angle_gamma   90.00
#
_symmetry.space_group_name_H-M   'P 1'
#
loop_
_entity.id
_entity.type
_entity.pdbx_description
1 polymer ?
#
loop_
_entity_poly.entity_id
_entity_poly.type
_entity_poly.pdbx_seq_one_letter_code
_entity_poly.pdbx_strand_id
1 'polypeptide(L)'
;MRSVILSCVLPVTVALAAPLGLVGKAFGAEPDRQFFRSVEGKWVGPGEIIAGKYKGTKFTCNFNGSTPDGKVGMSLDGDCRVGVFTQKMSATVERKGREGYKGNFMGGSAGNGLDIIGGNVVDPQKVVFTINRNQLNGVMQARIPDDNSMTVTVAVRVNKQLVPVIGMSLKRVDSVEVGSIAKN
;
A
#
# COMPACT_ATOMS: atom_id res chain seq x y z
N MET A 1 36.54 85.00 -8.85
CA MET A 1 36.23 84.08 -7.78
C MET A 1 35.49 82.92 -8.41
N ARG A 2 36.16 81.80 -8.58
CA ARG A 2 35.66 80.66 -9.32
C ARG A 2 35.16 79.60 -8.33
N SER A 3 33.86 79.32 -8.35
CA SER A 3 33.26 78.17 -7.64
C SER A 3 33.38 76.94 -8.47
N VAL A 4 34.00 75.90 -7.92
CA VAL A 4 34.10 74.57 -8.49
C VAL A 4 33.03 73.72 -7.84
N ILE A 5 32.07 73.25 -8.63
CA ILE A 5 31.04 72.33 -8.18
C ILE A 5 31.55 70.91 -8.46
N LEU A 6 31.84 70.21 -7.42
CA LEU A 6 32.27 68.80 -7.45
C LEU A 6 31.02 67.89 -7.47
N SER A 7 30.79 67.25 -8.63
CA SER A 7 29.65 66.36 -8.86
C SER A 7 30.05 64.95 -8.41
N CYS A 8 29.53 64.49 -7.29
CA CYS A 8 29.67 63.07 -6.84
C CYS A 8 28.66 62.17 -7.55
N VAL A 9 29.15 61.35 -8.45
CA VAL A 9 28.37 60.27 -9.09
C VAL A 9 28.49 59.02 -8.19
N LEU A 10 27.38 58.62 -7.52
CA LEU A 10 27.29 57.37 -6.82
C LEU A 10 26.89 56.24 -7.81
N PRO A 11 27.62 55.13 -7.84
CA PRO A 11 27.16 53.95 -8.59
C PRO A 11 26.06 53.22 -7.81
N VAL A 12 24.90 53.11 -8.41
CA VAL A 12 23.80 52.27 -7.91
C VAL A 12 24.10 50.78 -8.26
N THR A 13 24.54 50.05 -7.29
CA THR A 13 24.67 48.58 -7.40
C THR A 13 23.30 47.94 -7.20
N VAL A 14 22.67 47.48 -8.31
CA VAL A 14 21.47 46.66 -8.29
C VAL A 14 21.87 45.24 -7.90
N ALA A 15 21.59 44.87 -6.63
CA ALA A 15 21.71 43.49 -6.17
C ALA A 15 20.53 42.68 -6.71
N LEU A 16 20.76 41.80 -7.66
CA LEU A 16 19.81 40.77 -8.08
C LEU A 16 19.67 39.76 -6.92
N ALA A 17 18.63 39.88 -6.13
CA ALA A 17 18.22 38.84 -5.20
C ALA A 17 17.52 37.71 -5.98
N ALA A 18 18.23 36.61 -6.24
CA ALA A 18 17.64 35.37 -6.76
C ALA A 18 16.74 34.77 -5.67
N PRO A 19 15.47 34.45 -5.95
CA PRO A 19 14.65 33.72 -5.00
C PRO A 19 15.21 32.30 -4.88
N LEU A 20 15.76 31.95 -3.72
CA LEU A 20 16.03 30.56 -3.32
C LEU A 20 14.68 29.85 -3.25
N GLY A 21 14.29 29.18 -4.34
CA GLY A 21 13.14 28.31 -4.37
C GLY A 21 13.37 27.18 -3.36
N LEU A 22 12.66 27.24 -2.24
CA LEU A 22 12.50 26.14 -1.33
C LEU A 22 11.76 25.03 -2.10
N VAL A 23 12.52 24.14 -2.74
CA VAL A 23 12.01 22.86 -3.23
C VAL A 23 11.69 22.04 -1.98
N GLY A 24 10.49 22.21 -1.46
CA GLY A 24 9.94 21.36 -0.41
C GLY A 24 9.90 19.94 -0.96
N LYS A 25 10.87 19.09 -0.61
CA LYS A 25 10.78 17.66 -0.82
C LYS A 25 9.50 17.20 -0.16
N ALA A 26 8.56 16.69 -0.94
CA ALA A 26 7.38 15.98 -0.44
C ALA A 26 7.84 14.66 0.20
N PHE A 27 8.35 14.75 1.42
CA PHE A 27 8.73 13.61 2.25
C PHE A 27 7.46 12.85 2.59
N GLY A 28 7.22 11.69 1.99
CA GLY A 28 6.13 10.79 2.33
C GLY A 28 5.43 10.11 1.17
N ALA A 29 5.49 10.65 -0.04
CA ALA A 29 4.80 10.03 -1.19
C ALA A 29 5.64 8.94 -1.88
N GLU A 30 6.97 9.03 -1.83
CA GLU A 30 7.84 8.10 -2.56
C GLU A 30 7.98 6.72 -1.91
N PRO A 31 8.21 6.60 -0.59
CA PRO A 31 8.18 5.31 0.09
C PRO A 31 6.83 4.59 -0.06
N ASP A 32 5.74 5.35 -0.01
CA ASP A 32 4.40 4.82 -0.18
C ASP A 32 4.21 4.24 -1.60
N ARG A 33 4.63 4.99 -2.63
CA ARG A 33 4.59 4.52 -4.03
C ARG A 33 5.43 3.27 -4.22
N GLN A 34 6.61 3.21 -3.64
CA GLN A 34 7.49 2.06 -3.72
C GLN A 34 6.82 0.82 -3.13
N PHE A 35 6.23 0.92 -1.94
CA PHE A 35 5.50 -0.20 -1.33
C PHE A 35 4.36 -0.67 -2.24
N PHE A 36 3.51 0.23 -2.74
CA PHE A 36 2.37 -0.19 -3.56
C PHE A 36 2.78 -0.78 -4.91
N ARG A 37 3.85 -0.29 -5.53
CA ARG A 37 4.43 -0.93 -6.73
C ARG A 37 4.92 -2.35 -6.45
N SER A 38 5.46 -2.61 -5.26
CA SER A 38 5.89 -3.98 -4.91
C SER A 38 4.72 -4.96 -4.72
N VAL A 39 3.48 -4.48 -4.65
CA VAL A 39 2.28 -5.33 -4.65
C VAL A 39 1.89 -5.80 -6.05
N GLU A 40 2.34 -5.13 -7.11
CA GLU A 40 1.99 -5.47 -8.51
C GLU A 40 2.39 -6.89 -8.86
N GLY A 41 1.57 -7.55 -9.69
CA GLY A 41 1.83 -8.90 -10.20
C GLY A 41 0.96 -9.98 -9.56
N LYS A 42 1.28 -11.23 -9.87
CA LYS A 42 0.50 -12.39 -9.41
C LYS A 42 1.09 -12.99 -8.14
N TRP A 43 0.22 -13.27 -7.18
CA TRP A 43 0.57 -13.79 -5.86
C TRP A 43 -0.25 -15.03 -5.54
N VAL A 44 0.40 -16.11 -5.16
CA VAL A 44 -0.27 -17.37 -4.79
C VAL A 44 0.32 -17.88 -3.48
N GLY A 45 -0.55 -18.40 -2.61
CA GLY A 45 -0.04 -19.03 -1.40
C GLY A 45 -1.11 -19.41 -0.39
N PRO A 46 -0.67 -20.15 0.64
CA PRO A 46 -1.55 -20.58 1.71
C PRO A 46 -1.87 -19.48 2.70
N GLY A 47 -3.02 -19.64 3.34
CA GLY A 47 -3.42 -18.91 4.52
C GLY A 47 -4.13 -19.81 5.51
N GLU A 48 -4.32 -19.28 6.72
CA GLU A 48 -5.00 -19.99 7.80
C GLU A 48 -5.80 -19.02 8.66
N ILE A 49 -6.95 -19.47 9.15
CA ILE A 49 -7.70 -18.80 10.22
C ILE A 49 -7.07 -19.21 11.54
N ILE A 50 -6.39 -18.26 12.19
CA ILE A 50 -5.56 -18.50 13.39
C ILE A 50 -6.40 -18.50 14.66
N ALA A 51 -7.51 -17.75 14.68
CA ALA A 51 -8.37 -17.64 15.86
C ALA A 51 -9.85 -17.46 15.48
N GLY A 52 -10.74 -17.65 16.44
CA GLY A 52 -12.19 -17.55 16.29
C GLY A 52 -12.86 -18.87 15.96
N LYS A 53 -14.14 -18.79 15.56
CA LYS A 53 -15.01 -19.97 15.32
C LYS A 53 -14.43 -20.95 14.29
N TYR A 54 -13.71 -20.45 13.31
CA TYR A 54 -13.17 -21.24 12.19
C TYR A 54 -11.66 -21.46 12.29
N LYS A 55 -11.09 -21.36 13.51
CA LYS A 55 -9.67 -21.61 13.77
C LYS A 55 -9.22 -22.94 13.16
N GLY A 56 -8.06 -22.95 12.51
CA GLY A 56 -7.47 -24.11 11.86
C GLY A 56 -7.92 -24.32 10.42
N THR A 57 -8.89 -23.52 9.92
CA THR A 57 -9.29 -23.59 8.51
C THR A 57 -8.16 -23.07 7.63
N LYS A 58 -7.63 -23.95 6.78
CA LYS A 58 -6.59 -23.63 5.79
C LYS A 58 -7.24 -23.29 4.45
N PHE A 59 -6.65 -22.36 3.75
CA PHE A 59 -7.08 -21.92 2.43
C PHE A 59 -5.88 -21.61 1.54
N THR A 60 -6.09 -21.54 0.24
CA THR A 60 -5.08 -21.07 -0.72
C THR A 60 -5.67 -19.94 -1.53
N CYS A 61 -4.92 -18.84 -1.63
CA CYS A 61 -5.34 -17.66 -2.39
C CYS A 61 -4.49 -17.50 -3.64
N ASN A 62 -5.12 -16.88 -4.65
CA ASN A 62 -4.51 -16.45 -5.90
C ASN A 62 -4.98 -15.01 -6.16
N PHE A 63 -4.06 -14.07 -6.18
CA PHE A 63 -4.33 -12.65 -6.35
C PHE A 63 -3.54 -12.07 -7.51
N ASN A 64 -4.11 -11.04 -8.14
CA ASN A 64 -3.44 -10.16 -9.06
C ASN A 64 -3.44 -8.76 -8.48
N GLY A 65 -2.24 -8.22 -8.21
CA GLY A 65 -2.04 -6.88 -7.69
C GLY A 65 -1.78 -5.89 -8.82
N SER A 66 -2.33 -4.69 -8.68
CA SER A 66 -2.10 -3.56 -9.58
C SER A 66 -2.09 -2.24 -8.81
N THR A 67 -1.46 -1.22 -9.39
CA THR A 67 -1.51 0.15 -8.86
C THR A 67 -2.31 1.05 -9.79
N PRO A 68 -3.17 1.93 -9.28
CA PRO A 68 -3.94 2.86 -10.09
C PRO A 68 -3.05 3.97 -10.66
N ASP A 69 -3.27 4.35 -11.91
CA ASP A 69 -2.52 5.41 -12.57
C ASP A 69 -2.63 6.75 -11.82
N GLY A 70 -1.48 7.39 -11.62
CA GLY A 70 -1.40 8.72 -11.02
C GLY A 70 -1.75 8.82 -9.53
N LYS A 71 -2.14 7.72 -8.88
CA LYS A 71 -2.53 7.67 -7.47
C LYS A 71 -1.55 6.85 -6.64
N VAL A 72 -1.61 7.05 -5.32
CA VAL A 72 -0.89 6.22 -4.35
C VAL A 72 -1.88 5.24 -3.74
N GLY A 73 -1.70 3.96 -4.04
CA GLY A 73 -2.62 2.93 -3.62
C GLY A 73 -2.45 1.64 -4.41
N MET A 74 -3.35 0.70 -4.21
CA MET A 74 -3.36 -0.61 -4.89
C MET A 74 -4.77 -1.13 -5.09
N SER A 75 -4.90 -2.02 -6.07
CA SER A 75 -6.00 -2.99 -6.18
C SER A 75 -5.42 -4.40 -6.12
N LEU A 76 -6.12 -5.30 -5.46
CA LEU A 76 -5.79 -6.71 -5.36
C LEU A 76 -7.06 -7.51 -5.65
N ASP A 77 -7.08 -8.27 -6.72
CA ASP A 77 -8.24 -9.03 -7.17
C ASP A 77 -7.89 -10.50 -7.32
N GLY A 78 -8.79 -11.38 -6.93
CA GLY A 78 -8.54 -12.80 -7.03
C GLY A 78 -9.56 -13.67 -6.33
N ASP A 79 -9.09 -14.77 -5.80
CA ASP A 79 -9.92 -15.72 -5.05
C ASP A 79 -9.10 -16.48 -4.00
N CYS A 80 -9.83 -16.98 -3.00
CA CYS A 80 -9.31 -17.93 -2.03
C CYS A 80 -10.17 -19.19 -2.02
N ARG A 81 -9.54 -20.35 -1.92
CA ARG A 81 -10.20 -21.65 -1.95
C ARG A 81 -10.00 -22.41 -0.63
N VAL A 82 -11.11 -22.92 -0.10
CA VAL A 82 -11.17 -23.81 1.04
C VAL A 82 -11.76 -25.15 0.57
N GLY A 83 -10.94 -26.17 0.47
CA GLY A 83 -11.38 -27.44 -0.13
C GLY A 83 -11.92 -27.25 -1.55
N VAL A 84 -13.20 -27.55 -1.76
CA VAL A 84 -13.90 -27.40 -3.05
C VAL A 84 -14.56 -26.03 -3.25
N PHE A 85 -14.63 -25.20 -2.21
CA PHE A 85 -15.30 -23.90 -2.25
C PHE A 85 -14.31 -22.80 -2.62
N THR A 86 -14.68 -22.00 -3.61
CA THR A 86 -13.91 -20.83 -4.04
C THR A 86 -14.67 -19.56 -3.71
N GLN A 87 -13.98 -18.62 -3.07
CA GLN A 87 -14.48 -17.33 -2.67
C GLN A 87 -13.74 -16.22 -3.40
N LYS A 88 -14.45 -15.40 -4.18
CA LYS A 88 -13.88 -14.20 -4.79
C LYS A 88 -13.49 -13.20 -3.71
N MET A 89 -12.35 -12.59 -3.90
CA MET A 89 -11.75 -11.61 -2.97
C MET A 89 -11.27 -10.42 -3.77
N SER A 90 -11.47 -9.22 -3.23
CA SER A 90 -10.88 -8.00 -3.77
C SER A 90 -10.46 -7.06 -2.65
N ALA A 91 -9.44 -6.27 -2.89
CA ALA A 91 -9.04 -5.18 -2.02
C ALA A 91 -8.71 -3.96 -2.86
N THR A 92 -9.18 -2.80 -2.45
CA THR A 92 -8.83 -1.52 -3.03
C THR A 92 -8.39 -0.58 -1.93
N VAL A 93 -7.26 0.08 -2.11
CA VAL A 93 -6.72 1.05 -1.15
C VAL A 93 -6.22 2.26 -1.92
N GLU A 94 -6.59 3.45 -1.48
CA GLU A 94 -6.14 4.70 -2.09
C GLU A 94 -5.81 5.72 -1.00
N ARG A 95 -4.76 6.50 -1.21
CA ARG A 95 -4.42 7.63 -0.34
C ARG A 95 -5.38 8.79 -0.56
N LYS A 96 -6.04 9.25 0.49
CA LYS A 96 -6.98 10.38 0.49
C LYS A 96 -6.38 11.58 1.23
N GLY A 97 -5.44 12.26 0.58
CA GLY A 97 -4.82 13.46 1.12
C GLY A 97 -4.24 13.28 2.53
N ARG A 98 -4.69 14.12 3.48
CA ARG A 98 -4.27 14.07 4.88
C ARG A 98 -5.01 13.02 5.72
N GLU A 99 -6.10 12.44 5.19
CA GLU A 99 -6.89 11.42 5.89
C GLU A 99 -6.24 10.04 5.90
N GLY A 100 -5.09 9.90 5.24
CA GLY A 100 -4.38 8.64 5.11
C GLY A 100 -5.01 7.74 4.05
N TYR A 101 -5.01 6.43 4.31
CA TYR A 101 -5.52 5.43 3.37
C TYR A 101 -6.98 5.12 3.62
N LYS A 102 -7.76 5.03 2.55
CA LYS A 102 -9.16 4.61 2.55
C LYS A 102 -9.34 3.51 1.49
N GLY A 103 -10.26 2.63 1.75
CA GLY A 103 -10.56 1.56 0.82
C GLY A 103 -11.45 0.49 1.44
N ASN A 104 -11.50 -0.63 0.78
CA ASN A 104 -12.23 -1.79 1.26
C ASN A 104 -11.48 -3.07 0.95
N PHE A 105 -11.77 -4.08 1.73
CA PHE A 105 -11.40 -5.45 1.46
C PHE A 105 -12.69 -6.26 1.42
N MET A 106 -13.06 -6.72 0.23
CA MET A 106 -14.31 -7.44 0.01
C MET A 106 -14.04 -8.94 -0.13
N GLY A 107 -14.67 -9.72 0.72
CA GLY A 107 -14.68 -11.18 0.63
C GLY A 107 -16.13 -11.66 0.58
N GLY A 108 -16.51 -12.33 -0.50
CA GLY A 108 -17.82 -12.93 -0.62
C GLY A 108 -18.93 -12.05 -1.18
N SER A 109 -20.17 -12.42 -0.83
CA SER A 109 -21.39 -11.74 -1.29
C SER A 109 -21.36 -10.25 -0.98
N ALA A 110 -21.88 -9.44 -1.88
CA ALA A 110 -21.97 -7.98 -1.74
C ALA A 110 -22.41 -7.55 -0.31
N GLY A 111 -21.63 -6.70 0.32
CA GLY A 111 -21.90 -6.16 1.66
C GLY A 111 -21.12 -6.80 2.82
N ASN A 112 -20.28 -7.79 2.57
CA ASN A 112 -19.52 -8.49 3.62
C ASN A 112 -18.02 -8.12 3.67
N GLY A 113 -17.65 -6.88 3.33
CA GLY A 113 -16.27 -6.40 3.33
C GLY A 113 -15.79 -5.83 4.68
N LEU A 114 -14.47 -5.63 4.77
CA LEU A 114 -13.84 -4.81 5.81
C LEU A 114 -13.52 -3.44 5.20
N ASP A 115 -13.87 -2.36 5.91
CA ASP A 115 -13.49 -1.02 5.50
C ASP A 115 -12.09 -0.70 5.98
N ILE A 116 -11.26 -0.18 5.10
CA ILE A 116 -9.97 0.43 5.42
C ILE A 116 -10.23 1.90 5.72
N ILE A 117 -10.12 2.27 6.99
CA ILE A 117 -10.48 3.61 7.48
C ILE A 117 -9.25 4.49 7.76
N GLY A 118 -8.06 3.96 7.62
CA GLY A 118 -6.78 4.64 7.81
C GLY A 118 -5.61 3.70 7.64
N GLY A 119 -4.40 4.21 7.80
CA GLY A 119 -3.20 3.40 7.74
C GLY A 119 -1.97 4.20 7.38
N ASN A 120 -0.82 3.53 7.43
CA ASN A 120 0.47 4.10 7.08
C ASN A 120 1.36 3.04 6.42
N VAL A 121 2.15 3.46 5.43
CA VAL A 121 3.36 2.75 5.04
C VAL A 121 4.39 3.02 6.14
N VAL A 122 4.76 1.98 6.87
CA VAL A 122 5.67 2.06 8.03
C VAL A 122 7.11 2.13 7.57
N ASP A 123 7.42 1.36 6.55
CA ASP A 123 8.70 1.30 5.86
C ASP A 123 8.48 0.81 4.41
N PRO A 124 9.50 0.83 3.52
CA PRO A 124 9.35 0.41 2.13
C PRO A 124 8.84 -1.02 1.91
N GLN A 125 8.89 -1.85 2.96
CA GLN A 125 8.48 -3.25 2.91
C GLN A 125 7.22 -3.55 3.73
N LYS A 126 6.64 -2.54 4.42
CA LYS A 126 5.57 -2.78 5.39
C LYS A 126 4.52 -1.69 5.37
N VAL A 127 3.27 -2.10 5.29
CA VAL A 127 2.09 -1.26 5.49
C VAL A 127 1.21 -1.81 6.61
N VAL A 128 0.58 -0.91 7.33
CA VAL A 128 -0.43 -1.23 8.35
C VAL A 128 -1.68 -0.40 8.07
N PHE A 129 -2.81 -1.08 7.88
CA PHE A 129 -4.12 -0.46 7.71
C PHE A 129 -4.96 -0.65 8.96
N THR A 130 -5.71 0.38 9.31
CA THR A 130 -6.78 0.28 10.30
C THR A 130 -8.03 -0.19 9.59
N ILE A 131 -8.61 -1.26 10.06
CA ILE A 131 -9.81 -1.87 9.48
C ILE A 131 -10.98 -1.80 10.45
N ASN A 132 -12.16 -1.63 9.88
CA ASN A 132 -13.42 -1.60 10.62
C ASN A 132 -14.48 -2.43 9.89
N ARG A 133 -15.37 -3.05 10.66
CA ARG A 133 -16.61 -3.64 10.15
C ARG A 133 -17.64 -3.73 11.28
N ASN A 134 -18.69 -2.95 11.19
CA ASN A 134 -19.68 -2.87 12.26
C ASN A 134 -19.01 -2.54 13.61
N GLN A 135 -19.07 -3.49 14.57
CA GLN A 135 -18.43 -3.35 15.87
C GLN A 135 -17.01 -3.96 15.94
N LEU A 136 -16.53 -4.55 14.83
CA LEU A 136 -15.20 -5.16 14.76
C LEU A 136 -14.19 -4.13 14.31
N ASN A 137 -13.20 -3.86 15.16
CA ASN A 137 -12.06 -2.99 14.86
C ASN A 137 -10.79 -3.81 14.87
N GLY A 138 -9.86 -3.49 13.99
CA GLY A 138 -8.61 -4.22 13.89
C GLY A 138 -7.57 -3.54 13.03
N VAL A 139 -6.56 -4.32 12.71
CA VAL A 139 -5.49 -3.92 11.79
C VAL A 139 -5.23 -5.02 10.77
N MET A 140 -4.90 -4.63 9.56
CA MET A 140 -4.33 -5.48 8.53
C MET A 140 -2.91 -5.03 8.30
N GLN A 141 -1.95 -5.94 8.39
CA GLN A 141 -0.55 -5.70 8.08
C GLN A 141 -0.18 -6.50 6.86
N ALA A 142 0.43 -5.85 5.86
CA ALA A 142 1.11 -6.52 4.77
C ALA A 142 2.60 -6.21 4.82
N ARG A 143 3.44 -7.22 4.58
CA ARG A 143 4.88 -7.13 4.51
C ARG A 143 5.40 -7.83 3.26
N ILE A 144 6.26 -7.15 2.51
CA ILE A 144 6.93 -7.64 1.29
C ILE A 144 8.43 -7.51 1.54
N PRO A 145 9.06 -8.50 2.20
CA PRO A 145 10.47 -8.43 2.58
C PRO A 145 11.42 -8.51 1.39
N ASP A 146 10.96 -9.09 0.29
CA ASP A 146 11.67 -9.26 -0.98
C ASP A 146 10.69 -9.29 -2.16
N ASP A 147 11.18 -9.27 -3.38
CA ASP A 147 10.34 -9.20 -4.59
C ASP A 147 9.43 -10.42 -4.79
N ASN A 148 9.66 -11.51 -4.07
CA ASN A 148 8.99 -12.80 -4.29
C ASN A 148 8.12 -13.27 -3.12
N SER A 149 8.08 -12.52 -2.02
CA SER A 149 7.38 -12.93 -0.81
C SER A 149 6.49 -11.82 -0.26
N MET A 150 5.25 -12.19 0.08
CA MET A 150 4.33 -11.29 0.78
C MET A 150 3.68 -12.03 1.95
N THR A 151 3.68 -11.42 3.12
CA THR A 151 2.92 -11.92 4.27
C THR A 151 1.83 -10.93 4.61
N VAL A 152 0.63 -11.45 4.89
CA VAL A 152 -0.51 -10.63 5.32
C VAL A 152 -1.04 -11.18 6.64
N THR A 153 -1.23 -10.32 7.62
CA THR A 153 -1.82 -10.67 8.91
C THR A 153 -3.00 -9.73 9.18
N VAL A 154 -4.14 -10.32 9.51
CA VAL A 154 -5.29 -9.58 10.03
C VAL A 154 -5.42 -9.86 11.52
N ALA A 155 -5.48 -8.82 12.32
CA ALA A 155 -5.70 -8.90 13.76
C ALA A 155 -6.90 -8.04 14.15
N VAL A 156 -7.72 -8.56 15.05
CA VAL A 156 -8.89 -7.86 15.58
C VAL A 156 -8.68 -7.45 17.03
N ARG A 157 -9.31 -6.37 17.44
CA ARG A 157 -9.24 -5.88 18.81
C ARG A 157 -10.25 -6.60 19.69
N VAL A 158 -9.73 -7.35 20.66
CA VAL A 158 -10.51 -8.04 21.69
C VAL A 158 -10.01 -7.57 23.05
N ASN A 159 -10.87 -7.01 23.88
CA ASN A 159 -10.51 -6.51 25.22
C ASN A 159 -9.22 -5.63 25.21
N LYS A 160 -9.14 -4.67 24.29
CA LYS A 160 -7.99 -3.76 24.08
C LYS A 160 -6.71 -4.42 23.53
N GLN A 161 -6.68 -5.72 23.31
CA GLN A 161 -5.54 -6.44 22.72
C GLN A 161 -5.81 -6.73 21.24
N LEU A 162 -4.77 -6.73 20.42
CA LEU A 162 -4.82 -7.17 19.03
C LEU A 162 -4.56 -8.68 18.98
N VAL A 163 -5.55 -9.43 18.53
CA VAL A 163 -5.50 -10.88 18.38
C VAL A 163 -5.43 -11.21 16.90
N PRO A 164 -4.34 -11.85 16.42
CA PRO A 164 -4.27 -12.31 15.04
C PRO A 164 -5.37 -13.34 14.76
N VAL A 165 -6.11 -13.12 13.67
CA VAL A 165 -7.23 -13.99 13.27
C VAL A 165 -7.02 -14.65 11.92
N ILE A 166 -6.24 -14.03 11.02
CA ILE A 166 -5.91 -14.56 9.70
C ILE A 166 -4.42 -14.31 9.45
N GLY A 167 -3.74 -15.31 8.90
CA GLY A 167 -2.39 -15.21 8.38
C GLY A 167 -2.32 -15.77 6.97
N MET A 168 -1.58 -15.11 6.08
CA MET A 168 -1.30 -15.56 4.72
C MET A 168 0.17 -15.42 4.40
N SER A 169 0.71 -16.38 3.63
CA SER A 169 2.07 -16.34 3.09
C SER A 169 1.99 -16.57 1.59
N LEU A 170 2.23 -15.53 0.84
CA LEU A 170 2.08 -15.53 -0.61
C LEU A 170 3.46 -15.48 -1.27
N LYS A 171 3.56 -16.14 -2.42
CA LYS A 171 4.71 -16.08 -3.31
C LYS A 171 4.32 -15.44 -4.62
N ARG A 172 5.22 -14.64 -5.19
CA ARG A 172 5.04 -14.10 -6.53
C ARG A 172 5.14 -15.26 -7.53
N VAL A 173 4.18 -15.31 -8.45
CA VAL A 173 4.20 -16.25 -9.56
C VAL A 173 4.48 -15.42 -10.79
N ASP A 174 5.71 -15.49 -11.29
CA ASP A 174 6.00 -14.95 -12.60
C ASP A 174 5.10 -15.63 -13.62
N SER A 175 4.66 -14.89 -14.63
CA SER A 175 4.09 -15.49 -15.81
C SER A 175 5.18 -16.38 -16.40
N VAL A 176 5.14 -17.67 -16.09
CA VAL A 176 5.96 -18.66 -16.77
C VAL A 176 5.56 -18.52 -18.23
N GLU A 177 6.42 -17.87 -19.03
CA GLU A 177 6.37 -18.06 -20.46
C GLU A 177 6.42 -19.58 -20.66
N VAL A 178 5.31 -20.15 -21.12
CA VAL A 178 5.27 -21.54 -21.54
C VAL A 178 6.24 -21.62 -22.69
N GLY A 179 7.50 -21.95 -22.37
CA GLY A 179 8.54 -22.12 -23.36
C GLY A 179 8.03 -23.09 -24.40
N SER A 180 7.96 -22.62 -25.63
CA SER A 180 7.66 -23.41 -26.79
C SER A 180 8.58 -24.63 -26.74
N ILE A 181 8.00 -25.83 -26.56
CA ILE A 181 8.68 -27.10 -26.79
C ILE A 181 9.01 -27.08 -28.27
N ALA A 182 10.28 -26.76 -28.59
CA ALA A 182 10.78 -26.93 -29.94
C ALA A 182 10.61 -28.42 -30.27
N LYS A 183 9.71 -28.75 -31.19
CA LYS A 183 9.65 -30.07 -31.81
C LYS A 183 10.89 -30.24 -32.67
N ASN A 184 11.79 -31.11 -32.25
CA ASN A 184 12.77 -31.71 -33.13
C ASN A 184 12.08 -32.82 -33.92
#